data_b7a68eac7d5026300d959b48b78b1f51
#
_entry.id   b7a68eac7d5026300d959b48b78b1f51
#
_cell.length_a   1.000
_cell.length_b   1.000
_cell.length_c   1.000
_cell.angle_alpha   90.00
_cell.angle_beta   90.00
_cell.angle_gamma   90.00
#
_symmetry.space_group_name_H-M   'P 1'
#
loop_
_entity.id
_entity.type
_entity.pdbx_description
1 polymer ?
#
loop_
_entity_poly.entity_id
_entity_poly.type
_entity_poly.pdbx_seq_one_letter_code
_entity_poly.pdbx_strand_id
1 'polypeptide(L)'
;MKFSRLSGGLAAACLLISALATPASAQGPRDAYGNPKAAPSPRGSAPARRAPVRTQPAYSAAPASGSTSGVRFGFRAGLNVADVQGDAVQSFTSLAGYAPQGTITKQMRPGFYAGVYATLPLGPGFSIEPGLNYSEKGTVLQATLPFPKLDFLNARVTGTARLAYVDVPVLAKVYLTPGFYLYAGPQASFLVSGKGRVDASVLGFSAYKQDFDISSQLRKVDFAAVGGLGYQFDNGLGLSAGYDYGLTSIDSGNRFDAQNRVIKVGLNYSF
;
A
#
# COMPACT_ATOMS: atom_id res chain seq x y z
N MET A 1 -1.13 34.77 28.21
CA MET A 1 -1.86 34.68 26.92
C MET A 1 -2.11 33.21 26.63
N LYS A 2 -3.38 32.80 26.64
CA LYS A 2 -3.82 31.43 26.44
C LYS A 2 -3.88 31.15 24.92
N PHE A 3 -3.12 30.19 24.41
CA PHE A 3 -3.34 29.64 23.06
C PHE A 3 -4.13 28.36 23.18
N SER A 4 -5.30 28.39 22.60
CA SER A 4 -6.24 27.30 22.50
C SER A 4 -5.72 26.21 21.56
N ARG A 5 -5.78 24.97 22.03
CA ARG A 5 -5.55 23.76 21.23
C ARG A 5 -6.70 23.56 20.25
N LEU A 6 -6.44 23.65 18.95
CA LEU A 6 -7.32 23.08 17.92
C LEU A 6 -6.87 21.64 17.67
N SER A 7 -7.55 20.72 18.31
CA SER A 7 -7.49 19.30 18.03
C SER A 7 -8.41 19.00 16.83
N GLY A 8 -7.86 19.03 15.62
CA GLY A 8 -8.51 18.52 14.42
C GLY A 8 -8.34 17.00 14.34
N GLY A 9 -9.24 16.25 14.96
CA GLY A 9 -9.27 14.80 14.84
C GLY A 9 -9.70 14.40 13.44
N LEU A 10 -8.80 13.77 12.69
CA LEU A 10 -9.16 12.99 11.51
C LEU A 10 -9.60 11.60 11.99
N ALA A 11 -10.88 11.47 12.31
CA ALA A 11 -11.53 10.19 12.52
C ALA A 11 -11.63 9.50 11.17
N ALA A 12 -10.73 8.56 10.92
CA ALA A 12 -10.89 7.60 9.84
C ALA A 12 -12.09 6.71 10.19
N ALA A 13 -13.23 7.01 9.61
CA ALA A 13 -14.43 6.20 9.70
C ALA A 13 -14.22 4.90 8.91
N CYS A 14 -13.83 3.84 9.59
CA CYS A 14 -14.09 2.48 9.14
C CYS A 14 -15.58 2.20 9.32
N LEU A 15 -16.39 2.60 8.35
CA LEU A 15 -17.78 2.17 8.24
C LEU A 15 -17.80 0.71 7.77
N LEU A 16 -17.80 -0.20 8.71
CA LEU A 16 -18.27 -1.56 8.53
C LEU A 16 -19.79 -1.49 8.36
N ILE A 17 -20.25 -1.56 7.11
CA ILE A 17 -21.67 -1.76 6.79
C ILE A 17 -22.00 -3.20 7.10
N SER A 18 -22.44 -3.45 8.32
CA SER A 18 -23.17 -4.66 8.70
C SER A 18 -24.64 -4.45 8.32
N ALA A 19 -24.98 -4.69 7.06
CA ALA A 19 -26.38 -4.86 6.67
C ALA A 19 -26.86 -6.24 7.15
N LEU A 20 -27.35 -6.29 8.37
CA LEU A 20 -28.20 -7.38 8.83
C LEU A 20 -29.56 -7.20 8.17
N ALA A 21 -29.76 -7.86 7.04
CA ALA A 21 -31.07 -8.04 6.48
C ALA A 21 -31.83 -9.03 7.37
N THR A 22 -32.70 -8.52 8.23
CA THR A 22 -33.71 -9.34 8.89
C THR A 22 -34.73 -9.78 7.83
N PRO A 23 -35.03 -11.09 7.70
CA PRO A 23 -36.08 -11.50 6.83
C PRO A 23 -37.42 -11.02 7.39
N ALA A 24 -38.10 -10.16 6.67
CA ALA A 24 -39.49 -9.81 6.97
C ALA A 24 -40.35 -11.06 6.75
N SER A 25 -40.78 -11.67 7.81
CA SER A 25 -41.80 -12.72 7.79
C SER A 25 -43.12 -12.08 7.37
N ALA A 26 -43.53 -12.34 6.14
CA ALA A 26 -44.86 -11.99 5.66
C ALA A 26 -45.90 -12.79 6.46
N GLN A 27 -46.58 -12.11 7.37
CA GLN A 27 -47.74 -12.71 8.05
C GLN A 27 -48.88 -12.82 7.08
N GLY A 28 -49.36 -14.01 6.82
CA GLY A 28 -50.54 -14.28 6.02
C GLY A 28 -51.83 -13.68 6.62
N PRO A 29 -52.89 -13.50 5.81
CA PRO A 29 -54.13 -12.90 6.26
C PRO A 29 -54.80 -13.71 7.39
N ARG A 30 -55.19 -13.00 8.46
CA ARG A 30 -55.84 -13.54 9.66
C ARG A 30 -57.36 -13.22 9.61
N ASP A 31 -58.17 -14.03 10.30
CA ASP A 31 -59.59 -13.75 10.50
C ASP A 31 -59.83 -12.66 11.55
N ALA A 32 -61.06 -12.24 11.74
CA ALA A 32 -61.48 -11.20 12.69
C ALA A 32 -61.13 -11.51 14.15
N TYR A 33 -60.70 -12.72 14.47
CA TYR A 33 -60.32 -13.20 15.81
C TYR A 33 -58.81 -13.53 15.92
N GLY A 34 -58.03 -13.17 14.88
CA GLY A 34 -56.55 -13.29 14.95
C GLY A 34 -55.98 -14.67 14.60
N ASN A 35 -56.79 -15.65 14.22
CA ASN A 35 -56.36 -16.99 13.84
C ASN A 35 -55.92 -17.06 12.35
N PRO A 36 -54.92 -17.89 12.00
CA PRO A 36 -54.49 -18.07 10.63
C PRO A 36 -55.61 -18.71 9.82
N LYS A 37 -56.02 -18.04 8.72
CA LYS A 37 -57.08 -18.52 7.84
C LYS A 37 -56.59 -19.72 7.03
N ALA A 38 -57.30 -20.87 7.12
CA ALA A 38 -56.93 -22.05 6.34
C ALA A 38 -57.07 -21.77 4.84
N ALA A 39 -56.04 -22.14 4.10
CA ALA A 39 -56.03 -22.00 2.63
C ALA A 39 -57.08 -22.94 2.02
N PRO A 40 -57.90 -22.50 1.03
CA PRO A 40 -58.83 -23.36 0.35
C PRO A 40 -58.13 -24.47 -0.43
N SER A 41 -58.61 -25.72 -0.24
CA SER A 41 -58.10 -26.88 -0.98
C SER A 41 -58.28 -26.71 -2.49
N PRO A 42 -57.30 -27.01 -3.31
CA PRO A 42 -57.46 -26.92 -4.76
C PRO A 42 -58.32 -28.08 -5.24
N ARG A 43 -59.54 -27.75 -5.71
CA ARG A 43 -60.34 -28.67 -6.56
C ARG A 43 -59.62 -28.85 -7.88
N GLY A 44 -59.48 -30.10 -8.27
CA GLY A 44 -58.74 -30.55 -9.46
C GLY A 44 -59.05 -29.71 -10.72
N SER A 45 -58.02 -29.20 -11.30
CA SER A 45 -58.00 -28.61 -12.61
C SER A 45 -57.00 -29.34 -13.50
N ALA A 46 -57.41 -29.50 -14.75
CA ALA A 46 -56.74 -30.22 -15.84
C ALA A 46 -55.24 -29.92 -15.96
N PRO A 47 -54.43 -30.76 -16.62
CA PRO A 47 -53.00 -30.60 -16.72
C PRO A 47 -52.71 -29.34 -17.53
N ALA A 48 -52.31 -28.29 -16.83
CA ALA A 48 -51.82 -27.07 -17.44
C ALA A 48 -50.52 -27.40 -18.18
N ARG A 49 -50.48 -27.12 -19.49
CA ARG A 49 -49.23 -27.09 -20.27
C ARG A 49 -48.16 -26.34 -19.48
N ARG A 50 -47.09 -27.04 -19.10
CA ARG A 50 -45.92 -26.43 -18.49
C ARG A 50 -45.39 -25.39 -19.49
N ALA A 51 -45.54 -24.12 -19.15
CA ALA A 51 -44.76 -23.08 -19.79
C ALA A 51 -43.27 -23.43 -19.67
N PRO A 52 -42.44 -23.22 -20.70
CA PRO A 52 -41.03 -23.46 -20.60
C PRO A 52 -40.51 -22.64 -19.42
N VAL A 53 -39.96 -23.34 -18.42
CA VAL A 53 -39.21 -22.73 -17.33
C VAL A 53 -38.07 -21.99 -18.01
N ARG A 54 -38.19 -20.67 -18.08
CA ARG A 54 -37.09 -19.80 -18.47
C ARG A 54 -36.02 -20.01 -17.40
N THR A 55 -35.15 -20.97 -17.66
CA THR A 55 -33.91 -21.10 -16.89
C THR A 55 -33.20 -19.77 -17.03
N GLN A 56 -33.28 -18.93 -16.02
CA GLN A 56 -32.33 -17.85 -15.86
C GLN A 56 -31.00 -18.55 -16.01
N PRO A 57 -30.08 -18.05 -16.87
CA PRO A 57 -28.73 -18.56 -16.85
C PRO A 57 -28.28 -18.42 -15.41
N ALA A 58 -28.04 -19.57 -14.76
CA ALA A 58 -27.35 -19.56 -13.50
C ALA A 58 -26.12 -18.69 -13.76
N TYR A 59 -26.04 -17.59 -13.05
CA TYR A 59 -24.83 -16.78 -13.04
C TYR A 59 -23.78 -17.73 -12.49
N SER A 60 -23.16 -18.46 -13.41
CA SER A 60 -22.04 -19.31 -13.09
C SER A 60 -21.01 -18.31 -12.62
N ALA A 61 -20.88 -18.18 -11.30
CA ALA A 61 -19.73 -17.50 -10.74
C ALA A 61 -18.56 -18.16 -11.45
N ALA A 62 -17.91 -17.42 -12.35
CA ALA A 62 -16.77 -17.91 -13.07
C ALA A 62 -15.86 -18.50 -12.00
N PRO A 63 -15.38 -19.75 -12.15
CA PRO A 63 -14.50 -20.33 -11.16
C PRO A 63 -13.38 -19.35 -10.97
N ALA A 64 -13.26 -18.83 -9.76
CA ALA A 64 -12.13 -17.99 -9.42
C ALA A 64 -10.90 -18.82 -9.78
N SER A 65 -10.18 -18.41 -10.83
CA SER A 65 -8.93 -19.05 -11.24
C SER A 65 -7.97 -18.92 -10.05
N GLY A 66 -7.96 -19.94 -9.20
CA GLY A 66 -7.24 -19.87 -7.94
C GLY A 66 -7.69 -20.82 -6.86
N SER A 67 -8.69 -21.67 -7.07
CA SER A 67 -9.02 -22.74 -6.12
C SER A 67 -8.12 -23.99 -6.34
N THR A 68 -6.83 -23.81 -6.43
CA THR A 68 -5.92 -24.87 -6.02
C THR A 68 -5.88 -24.85 -4.51
N SER A 69 -6.38 -25.91 -3.89
CA SER A 69 -6.45 -26.11 -2.41
C SER A 69 -5.06 -26.21 -1.76
N GLY A 70 -4.05 -25.57 -2.29
CA GLY A 70 -2.68 -25.68 -1.82
C GLY A 70 -1.97 -24.34 -1.64
N VAL A 71 -0.99 -24.32 -0.73
CA VAL A 71 -0.04 -23.24 -0.59
C VAL A 71 0.74 -23.07 -1.90
N ARG A 72 0.79 -21.88 -2.45
CA ARG A 72 1.58 -21.55 -3.63
C ARG A 72 2.74 -20.66 -3.24
N PHE A 73 3.91 -20.97 -3.77
CA PHE A 73 5.10 -20.13 -3.60
C PHE A 73 5.30 -19.26 -4.82
N GLY A 74 6.03 -18.19 -4.63
CA GLY A 74 6.34 -17.28 -5.72
C GLY A 74 7.51 -16.37 -5.38
N PHE A 75 7.96 -15.67 -6.41
CA PHE A 75 8.91 -14.59 -6.29
C PHE A 75 8.34 -13.31 -6.92
N ARG A 76 8.83 -12.20 -6.41
CA ARG A 76 8.46 -10.88 -6.92
C ARG A 76 9.68 -10.01 -7.08
N ALA A 77 9.65 -9.13 -8.07
CA ALA A 77 10.66 -8.10 -8.26
C ALA A 77 10.02 -6.87 -8.90
N GLY A 78 10.57 -5.71 -8.61
CA GLY A 78 10.03 -4.48 -9.17
C GLY A 78 10.84 -3.25 -8.82
N LEU A 79 10.30 -2.12 -9.25
CA LEU A 79 10.82 -0.81 -8.95
C LEU A 79 10.02 -0.18 -7.83
N ASN A 80 10.69 0.60 -7.01
CA ASN A 80 10.06 1.45 -6.03
C ASN A 80 10.52 2.89 -6.19
N VAL A 81 9.67 3.81 -5.79
CA VAL A 81 10.01 5.23 -5.69
C VAL A 81 9.73 5.61 -4.25
N ALA A 82 10.80 5.82 -3.50
CA ALA A 82 10.74 6.13 -2.08
C ALA A 82 10.82 7.64 -1.85
N ASP A 83 10.07 8.09 -0.88
CA ASP A 83 10.10 9.43 -0.33
C ASP A 83 10.12 9.35 1.20
N VAL A 84 10.73 10.34 1.84
CA VAL A 84 10.70 10.53 3.29
C VAL A 84 9.90 11.78 3.58
N GLN A 85 8.79 11.64 4.30
CA GLN A 85 7.93 12.74 4.70
C GLN A 85 7.97 12.93 6.21
N GLY A 86 7.77 14.16 6.68
CA GLY A 86 7.71 14.50 8.10
C GLY A 86 8.27 15.90 8.39
N ASP A 87 8.20 16.29 9.66
CA ASP A 87 8.56 17.64 10.12
C ASP A 87 10.03 17.98 9.88
N ALA A 88 10.92 17.00 9.92
CA ALA A 88 12.33 17.16 9.57
C ALA A 88 12.53 17.70 8.15
N VAL A 89 11.79 17.15 7.20
CA VAL A 89 11.88 17.56 5.80
C VAL A 89 11.27 18.95 5.60
N GLN A 90 10.14 19.23 6.29
CA GLN A 90 9.52 20.55 6.26
C GLN A 90 10.43 21.59 6.90
N SER A 91 11.10 21.28 8.00
CA SER A 91 12.06 22.17 8.65
C SER A 91 13.25 22.47 7.77
N PHE A 92 13.79 21.47 7.03
CA PHE A 92 14.86 21.71 6.05
C PHE A 92 14.39 22.59 4.87
N THR A 93 13.16 22.39 4.39
CA THR A 93 12.61 23.21 3.31
C THR A 93 12.26 24.63 3.78
N SER A 94 11.85 24.80 5.05
CA SER A 94 11.56 26.13 5.63
C SER A 94 12.85 26.90 5.93
N LEU A 95 13.96 26.24 6.28
CA LEU A 95 15.28 26.87 6.39
C LEU A 95 15.75 27.44 5.03
N ALA A 96 15.30 26.87 3.92
CA ALA A 96 15.54 27.44 2.59
C ALA A 96 14.88 28.83 2.42
N GLY A 97 13.80 29.12 3.10
CA GLY A 97 13.17 30.44 3.13
C GLY A 97 13.99 31.53 3.82
N TYR A 98 14.96 31.15 4.64
CA TYR A 98 15.93 32.06 5.29
C TYR A 98 17.24 32.21 4.48
N ALA A 99 17.49 31.33 3.50
CA ALA A 99 18.64 31.46 2.62
C ALA A 99 18.24 32.42 1.49
N PRO A 100 18.75 33.67 1.45
CA PRO A 100 18.42 34.59 0.37
C PRO A 100 18.85 33.95 -0.96
N GLN A 101 17.88 33.61 -1.81
CA GLN A 101 18.04 33.05 -3.14
C GLN A 101 18.52 31.57 -3.27
N GLY A 102 18.59 30.80 -2.18
CA GLY A 102 18.90 29.35 -2.26
C GLY A 102 17.64 28.52 -2.44
N THR A 103 17.68 27.53 -3.35
CA THR A 103 16.59 26.59 -3.54
C THR A 103 17.01 25.21 -3.02
N ILE A 104 16.28 24.70 -2.03
CA ILE A 104 16.42 23.30 -1.58
C ILE A 104 15.29 22.51 -2.26
N THR A 105 15.65 21.52 -3.05
CA THR A 105 14.70 20.63 -3.72
C THR A 105 14.88 19.23 -3.19
N LYS A 106 13.79 18.63 -2.75
CA LYS A 106 13.70 17.23 -2.39
C LYS A 106 13.27 16.43 -3.60
N GLN A 107 13.95 15.33 -3.88
CA GLN A 107 13.61 14.43 -4.97
C GLN A 107 13.37 13.02 -4.45
N MET A 108 12.38 12.38 -5.00
CA MET A 108 12.11 10.97 -4.79
C MET A 108 13.26 10.13 -5.37
N ARG A 109 13.68 9.11 -4.64
CA ARG A 109 14.74 8.23 -5.11
C ARG A 109 14.14 6.94 -5.69
N PRO A 110 14.43 6.61 -6.96
CA PRO A 110 14.13 5.30 -7.49
C PRO A 110 15.01 4.23 -6.85
N GLY A 111 14.44 3.10 -6.56
CA GLY A 111 15.08 1.91 -6.03
C GLY A 111 14.46 0.67 -6.65
N PHE A 112 14.89 -0.49 -6.19
CA PHE A 112 14.31 -1.77 -6.58
C PHE A 112 13.95 -2.58 -5.34
N TYR A 113 13.09 -3.57 -5.53
CA TYR A 113 12.85 -4.60 -4.55
C TYR A 113 12.77 -5.97 -5.22
N ALA A 114 13.17 -7.00 -4.49
CA ALA A 114 13.05 -8.38 -4.92
C ALA A 114 12.85 -9.28 -3.71
N GLY A 115 12.09 -10.36 -3.87
CA GLY A 115 11.83 -11.28 -2.76
C GLY A 115 10.96 -12.46 -3.12
N VAL A 116 10.60 -13.19 -2.08
CA VAL A 116 9.80 -14.41 -2.15
C VAL A 116 8.54 -14.27 -1.33
N TYR A 117 7.52 -15.03 -1.65
CA TYR A 117 6.27 -15.07 -0.90
C TYR A 117 5.62 -16.44 -0.95
N ALA A 118 4.72 -16.69 -0.02
CA ALA A 118 3.82 -17.84 -0.02
C ALA A 118 2.38 -17.33 0.01
N THR A 119 1.52 -17.85 -0.88
CA THR A 119 0.09 -17.56 -0.89
C THR A 119 -0.65 -18.71 -0.23
N LEU A 120 -1.34 -18.41 0.86
CA LEU A 120 -2.16 -19.36 1.63
C LEU A 120 -3.64 -19.06 1.36
N PRO A 121 -4.32 -19.84 0.51
CA PRO A 121 -5.74 -19.65 0.28
C PRO A 121 -6.52 -20.02 1.54
N LEU A 122 -7.38 -19.13 2.02
CA LEU A 122 -8.22 -19.34 3.21
C LEU A 122 -9.70 -19.52 2.85
N GLY A 123 -10.05 -19.33 1.58
CA GLY A 123 -11.41 -19.47 1.09
C GLY A 123 -11.57 -18.95 -0.34
N PRO A 124 -12.78 -19.05 -0.89
CA PRO A 124 -13.07 -18.52 -2.21
C PRO A 124 -12.76 -17.01 -2.30
N GLY A 125 -11.81 -16.64 -3.12
CA GLY A 125 -11.45 -15.24 -3.34
C GLY A 125 -10.67 -14.54 -2.22
N PHE A 126 -10.19 -15.29 -1.20
CA PHE A 126 -9.40 -14.72 -0.10
C PHE A 126 -8.15 -15.54 0.19
N SER A 127 -7.02 -14.86 0.37
CA SER A 127 -5.75 -15.49 0.76
C SER A 127 -4.93 -14.58 1.67
N ILE A 128 -4.02 -15.19 2.43
CA ILE A 128 -2.96 -14.49 3.16
C ILE A 128 -1.64 -14.77 2.46
N GLU A 129 -0.82 -13.73 2.37
CA GLU A 129 0.47 -13.81 1.68
C GLU A 129 1.58 -13.22 2.57
N PRO A 130 2.24 -14.05 3.39
CA PRO A 130 3.52 -13.70 3.99
C PRO A 130 4.62 -13.64 2.92
N GLY A 131 5.56 -12.71 3.10
CA GLY A 131 6.68 -12.54 2.18
C GLY A 131 7.95 -12.10 2.87
N LEU A 132 9.05 -12.18 2.13
CA LEU A 132 10.36 -11.67 2.52
C LEU A 132 10.96 -10.98 1.31
N ASN A 133 11.23 -9.68 1.40
CA ASN A 133 11.74 -8.89 0.29
C ASN A 133 12.97 -8.09 0.72
N TYR A 134 13.97 -8.03 -0.13
CA TYR A 134 14.98 -7.00 -0.09
C TYR A 134 14.44 -5.75 -0.79
N SER A 135 14.66 -4.56 -0.23
CA SER A 135 14.11 -3.31 -0.77
C SER A 135 15.09 -2.15 -0.54
N GLU A 136 15.44 -1.47 -1.60
CA GLU A 136 16.18 -0.22 -1.50
C GLU A 136 15.22 0.96 -1.43
N LYS A 137 15.39 1.79 -0.39
CA LYS A 137 14.61 3.01 -0.14
C LYS A 137 15.57 4.19 -0.01
N GLY A 138 15.05 5.39 0.05
CA GLY A 138 15.88 6.57 0.31
C GLY A 138 15.31 7.86 -0.25
N THR A 139 16.12 8.91 -0.13
CA THR A 139 15.76 10.25 -0.62
C THR A 139 16.98 10.98 -1.15
N VAL A 140 16.75 11.96 -2.00
CA VAL A 140 17.78 12.87 -2.53
C VAL A 140 17.38 14.29 -2.15
N LEU A 141 18.31 15.01 -1.51
CA LEU A 141 18.17 16.43 -1.20
C LEU A 141 19.18 17.20 -2.06
N GLN A 142 18.71 18.16 -2.83
CA GLN A 142 19.56 19.05 -3.62
C GLN A 142 19.44 20.46 -3.07
N ALA A 143 20.59 21.07 -2.77
CA ALA A 143 20.71 22.48 -2.44
C ALA A 143 21.50 23.18 -3.52
N THR A 144 20.93 24.22 -4.12
CA THR A 144 21.62 25.14 -5.01
C THR A 144 22.05 26.34 -4.18
N LEU A 145 23.35 26.63 -4.17
CA LEU A 145 23.93 27.76 -3.44
C LEU A 145 23.98 28.97 -4.38
N PRO A 146 23.26 30.05 -4.08
CA PRO A 146 23.36 31.26 -4.85
C PRO A 146 24.66 32.01 -4.49
N PHE A 147 25.46 32.27 -5.45
CA PHE A 147 26.58 33.21 -5.34
C PHE A 147 26.21 34.50 -6.07
N PRO A 148 25.76 35.58 -5.36
CA PRO A 148 25.17 36.77 -5.97
C PRO A 148 26.03 37.51 -7.00
N LYS A 149 27.33 37.15 -7.13
CA LYS A 149 28.26 37.72 -8.12
C LYS A 149 28.85 36.68 -9.07
N LEU A 150 28.48 35.42 -8.91
CA LEU A 150 29.09 34.27 -9.61
C LEU A 150 28.01 33.22 -9.98
N ASP A 151 26.86 33.69 -10.46
CA ASP A 151 25.73 32.82 -10.86
C ASP A 151 26.10 31.78 -11.90
N PHE A 152 27.15 32.05 -12.71
CA PHE A 152 27.68 31.11 -13.67
C PHE A 152 28.34 29.88 -13.03
N LEU A 153 28.70 29.92 -11.75
CA LEU A 153 29.36 28.78 -11.09
C LEU A 153 28.41 27.63 -10.78
N ASN A 154 27.09 27.85 -10.77
CA ASN A 154 26.06 26.80 -10.52
C ASN A 154 26.49 25.80 -9.45
N ALA A 155 26.92 26.30 -8.28
CA ALA A 155 27.37 25.44 -7.21
C ALA A 155 26.16 24.70 -6.61
N ARG A 156 26.25 23.38 -6.63
CA ARG A 156 25.17 22.48 -6.16
C ARG A 156 25.74 21.48 -5.17
N VAL A 157 25.01 21.27 -4.07
CA VAL A 157 25.28 20.23 -3.10
C VAL A 157 24.12 19.23 -3.13
N THR A 158 24.42 17.96 -3.39
CA THR A 158 23.46 16.88 -3.41
C THR A 158 23.76 15.92 -2.28
N GLY A 159 22.81 15.78 -1.36
CA GLY A 159 22.82 14.75 -0.33
C GLY A 159 21.93 13.58 -0.75
N THR A 160 22.48 12.38 -0.80
CA THR A 160 21.73 11.16 -1.11
C THR A 160 21.76 10.23 0.09
N ALA A 161 20.59 9.85 0.59
CA ALA A 161 20.44 8.77 1.57
C ALA A 161 19.99 7.50 0.84
N ARG A 162 20.75 6.41 1.04
CA ARG A 162 20.45 5.06 0.53
C ARG A 162 20.24 4.14 1.69
N LEU A 163 19.04 3.55 1.77
CA LEU A 163 18.64 2.66 2.86
C LEU A 163 18.26 1.32 2.24
N ALA A 164 18.91 0.26 2.69
CA ALA A 164 18.57 -1.10 2.31
C ALA A 164 17.85 -1.78 3.48
N TYR A 165 16.70 -2.38 3.18
CA TYR A 165 15.86 -3.07 4.14
C TYR A 165 15.58 -4.51 3.72
N VAL A 166 15.36 -5.35 4.72
CA VAL A 166 14.63 -6.60 4.57
C VAL A 166 13.21 -6.37 5.08
N ASP A 167 12.26 -6.38 4.15
CA ASP A 167 10.83 -6.18 4.42
C ASP A 167 10.14 -7.53 4.62
N VAL A 168 9.36 -7.66 5.67
CA VAL A 168 8.52 -8.84 5.99
C VAL A 168 7.05 -8.40 5.98
N PRO A 169 6.40 -8.37 4.82
CA PRO A 169 4.97 -8.10 4.73
C PRO A 169 4.14 -9.35 5.05
N VAL A 170 2.95 -9.13 5.63
CA VAL A 170 1.87 -10.13 5.73
C VAL A 170 0.64 -9.51 5.12
N LEU A 171 0.31 -9.90 3.88
CA LEU A 171 -0.74 -9.27 3.08
C LEU A 171 -1.99 -10.14 3.04
N ALA A 172 -3.14 -9.54 3.29
CA ALA A 172 -4.43 -10.11 2.95
C ALA A 172 -4.75 -9.74 1.50
N LYS A 173 -5.12 -10.73 0.68
CA LYS A 173 -5.52 -10.55 -0.72
C LYS A 173 -6.98 -10.93 -0.90
N VAL A 174 -7.72 -10.06 -1.59
CA VAL A 174 -9.12 -10.27 -1.98
C VAL A 174 -9.20 -10.25 -3.50
N TYR A 175 -9.60 -11.35 -4.10
CA TYR A 175 -9.81 -11.47 -5.53
C TYR A 175 -11.23 -11.01 -5.88
N LEU A 176 -11.33 -9.95 -6.68
CA LEU A 176 -12.60 -9.36 -7.11
C LEU A 176 -13.10 -10.00 -8.41
N THR A 177 -12.18 -10.45 -9.24
CA THR A 177 -12.44 -11.19 -10.48
C THR A 177 -11.35 -12.25 -10.67
N PRO A 178 -11.49 -13.18 -11.61
CA PRO A 178 -10.40 -14.04 -12.00
C PRO A 178 -9.16 -13.21 -12.37
N GLY A 179 -8.12 -13.28 -11.55
CA GLY A 179 -6.86 -12.58 -11.74
C GLY A 179 -6.76 -11.20 -11.08
N PHE A 180 -7.80 -10.37 -11.01
CA PHE A 180 -7.70 -9.05 -10.37
C PHE A 180 -7.91 -9.15 -8.86
N TYR A 181 -6.96 -8.60 -8.10
CA TYR A 181 -7.00 -8.61 -6.64
C TYR A 181 -6.60 -7.27 -6.02
N LEU A 182 -7.14 -7.01 -4.85
CA LEU A 182 -6.66 -6.00 -3.93
C LEU A 182 -5.87 -6.67 -2.82
N TYR A 183 -4.91 -5.95 -2.27
CA TYR A 183 -4.17 -6.44 -1.11
C TYR A 183 -3.91 -5.33 -0.11
N ALA A 184 -3.88 -5.71 1.16
CA ALA A 184 -3.48 -4.83 2.24
C ALA A 184 -2.92 -5.63 3.41
N GLY A 185 -2.06 -5.01 4.21
CA GLY A 185 -1.55 -5.64 5.42
C GLY A 185 -0.39 -4.89 6.07
N PRO A 186 0.06 -5.37 7.23
CA PRO A 186 1.23 -4.83 7.91
C PRO A 186 2.52 -5.32 7.27
N GLN A 187 3.57 -4.51 7.41
CA GLN A 187 4.94 -4.82 7.02
C GLN A 187 5.90 -4.40 8.13
N ALA A 188 6.81 -5.29 8.51
CA ALA A 188 7.98 -4.96 9.30
C ALA A 188 9.19 -4.86 8.36
N SER A 189 10.00 -3.81 8.52
CA SER A 189 11.17 -3.55 7.69
C SER A 189 12.40 -3.46 8.58
N PHE A 190 13.40 -4.29 8.32
CA PHE A 190 14.65 -4.34 9.07
C PHE A 190 15.76 -3.68 8.28
N LEU A 191 16.37 -2.64 8.85
CA LEU A 191 17.48 -1.92 8.21
C LEU A 191 18.73 -2.80 8.16
N VAL A 192 19.24 -3.05 6.96
CA VAL A 192 20.46 -3.81 6.71
C VAL A 192 21.64 -2.86 6.49
N SER A 193 21.43 -1.76 5.77
CA SER A 193 22.48 -0.79 5.46
C SER A 193 21.89 0.60 5.26
N GLY A 194 22.56 1.59 5.82
CA GLY A 194 22.25 3.00 5.63
C GLY A 194 23.50 3.75 5.20
N LYS A 195 23.53 4.25 3.96
CA LYS A 195 24.64 5.02 3.40
C LYS A 195 24.20 6.41 3.05
N GLY A 196 24.91 7.40 3.55
CA GLY A 196 24.82 8.78 3.15
C GLY A 196 25.91 9.11 2.12
N ARG A 197 25.57 9.84 1.08
CA ARG A 197 26.53 10.39 0.13
C ARG A 197 26.30 11.88 0.00
N VAL A 198 27.38 12.65 0.07
CA VAL A 198 27.38 14.08 -0.23
C VAL A 198 28.24 14.30 -1.47
N ASP A 199 27.62 14.90 -2.47
CA ASP A 199 28.27 15.33 -3.71
C ASP A 199 28.18 16.84 -3.79
N ALA A 200 29.33 17.53 -3.82
CA ALA A 200 29.44 18.95 -4.13
C ALA A 200 29.96 19.12 -5.55
N SER A 201 29.22 19.86 -6.37
CA SER A 201 29.56 20.12 -7.76
C SER A 201 29.61 21.62 -8.05
N VAL A 202 30.58 22.03 -8.87
CA VAL A 202 30.74 23.39 -9.35
C VAL A 202 30.94 23.31 -10.86
N LEU A 203 30.25 24.13 -11.63
CA LEU A 203 30.29 24.12 -13.11
C LEU A 203 29.95 22.76 -13.74
N GLY A 204 29.17 21.92 -13.05
CA GLY A 204 28.87 20.57 -13.50
C GLY A 204 29.94 19.51 -13.21
N PHE A 205 31.09 19.89 -12.68
CA PHE A 205 32.16 18.98 -12.27
C PHE A 205 32.02 18.65 -10.78
N SER A 206 32.13 17.37 -10.45
CA SER A 206 32.14 16.91 -9.05
C SER A 206 33.45 17.35 -8.38
N ALA A 207 33.36 18.33 -7.48
CA ALA A 207 34.52 18.85 -6.75
C ALA A 207 34.81 18.03 -5.49
N TYR A 208 33.77 17.39 -4.90
CA TYR A 208 33.92 16.63 -3.68
C TYR A 208 32.87 15.51 -3.61
N LYS A 209 33.27 14.30 -3.24
CA LYS A 209 32.41 13.15 -2.97
C LYS A 209 32.82 12.48 -1.70
N GLN A 210 31.88 12.27 -0.79
CA GLN A 210 32.13 11.51 0.42
C GLN A 210 30.94 10.61 0.72
N ASP A 211 31.25 9.34 0.99
CA ASP A 211 30.31 8.35 1.51
C ASP A 211 30.56 8.17 3.01
N PHE A 212 29.47 8.05 3.77
CA PHE A 212 29.49 7.81 5.21
C PHE A 212 28.37 6.86 5.61
N ASP A 213 28.62 6.08 6.66
CA ASP A 213 27.62 5.17 7.22
C ASP A 213 26.72 5.93 8.18
N ILE A 214 25.40 5.85 7.95
CA ILE A 214 24.37 6.46 8.79
C ILE A 214 23.53 5.41 9.53
N SER A 215 23.86 4.12 9.39
CA SER A 215 23.05 3.02 9.93
C SER A 215 22.87 3.10 11.44
N SER A 216 23.87 3.63 12.17
CA SER A 216 23.82 3.78 13.63
C SER A 216 22.85 4.86 14.11
N GLN A 217 22.53 5.84 13.25
CA GLN A 217 21.64 6.96 13.56
C GLN A 217 20.19 6.65 13.22
N LEU A 218 19.95 5.57 12.47
CA LEU A 218 18.64 5.18 12.00
C LEU A 218 18.03 4.08 12.86
N ARG A 219 16.70 4.08 12.92
CA ARG A 219 15.94 3.01 13.56
C ARG A 219 16.13 1.72 12.79
N LYS A 220 16.48 0.65 13.51
CA LYS A 220 16.74 -0.66 12.88
C LYS A 220 15.49 -1.37 12.41
N VAL A 221 14.34 -1.06 13.01
CA VAL A 221 13.05 -1.67 12.67
C VAL A 221 12.04 -0.57 12.38
N ASP A 222 11.43 -0.63 11.21
CA ASP A 222 10.39 0.28 10.73
C ASP A 222 9.10 -0.52 10.46
N PHE A 223 7.94 0.03 10.79
CA PHE A 223 6.65 -0.56 10.53
C PHE A 223 5.88 0.26 9.50
N ALA A 224 5.19 -0.43 8.61
CA ALA A 224 4.38 0.18 7.57
C ALA A 224 3.04 -0.54 7.40
N ALA A 225 2.03 0.20 6.96
CA ALA A 225 0.83 -0.34 6.34
C ALA A 225 1.04 -0.37 4.83
N VAL A 226 0.81 -1.52 4.23
CA VAL A 226 0.96 -1.73 2.79
C VAL A 226 -0.41 -1.94 2.17
N GLY A 227 -0.67 -1.34 1.02
CA GLY A 227 -1.90 -1.54 0.28
C GLY A 227 -1.67 -1.40 -1.22
N GLY A 228 -2.49 -2.08 -2.01
CA GLY A 228 -2.35 -2.02 -3.44
C GLY A 228 -3.32 -2.93 -4.19
N LEU A 229 -3.06 -3.05 -5.48
CA LEU A 229 -3.82 -3.87 -6.41
C LEU A 229 -2.88 -4.65 -7.32
N GLY A 230 -3.39 -5.70 -7.92
CA GLY A 230 -2.63 -6.48 -8.87
C GLY A 230 -3.52 -7.34 -9.77
N TYR A 231 -2.89 -7.88 -10.76
CA TYR A 231 -3.50 -8.81 -11.69
C TYR A 231 -2.61 -10.05 -11.85
N GLN A 232 -3.19 -11.22 -11.65
CA GLN A 232 -2.54 -12.53 -11.82
C GLN A 232 -3.06 -13.17 -13.09
N PHE A 233 -2.16 -13.48 -14.01
CA PHE A 233 -2.49 -14.22 -15.23
C PHE A 233 -2.53 -15.72 -14.96
N ASP A 234 -3.20 -16.48 -15.83
CA ASP A 234 -3.35 -17.93 -15.69
C ASP A 234 -2.02 -18.70 -15.80
N ASN A 235 -1.00 -18.12 -16.43
CA ASN A 235 0.34 -18.68 -16.56
C ASN A 235 1.22 -18.48 -15.31
N GLY A 236 0.67 -17.97 -14.22
CA GLY A 236 1.40 -17.71 -12.97
C GLY A 236 2.13 -16.36 -12.90
N LEU A 237 2.23 -15.64 -14.03
CA LEU A 237 2.77 -14.28 -14.05
C LEU A 237 1.74 -13.29 -13.48
N GLY A 238 2.19 -12.26 -12.80
CA GLY A 238 1.32 -11.20 -12.31
C GLY A 238 1.99 -9.83 -12.31
N LEU A 239 1.17 -8.82 -12.27
CA LEU A 239 1.54 -7.42 -12.13
C LEU A 239 0.98 -6.88 -10.82
N SER A 240 1.70 -6.01 -10.14
CA SER A 240 1.20 -5.36 -8.93
C SER A 240 1.65 -3.92 -8.84
N ALA A 241 0.78 -3.09 -8.28
CA ALA A 241 1.08 -1.72 -7.91
C ALA A 241 0.61 -1.48 -6.48
N GLY A 242 1.42 -0.82 -5.67
CA GLY A 242 1.12 -0.63 -4.26
C GLY A 242 1.81 0.57 -3.64
N TYR A 243 1.40 0.82 -2.42
CA TYR A 243 1.89 1.93 -1.61
C TYR A 243 2.19 1.45 -0.19
N ASP A 244 3.40 1.75 0.28
CA ASP A 244 3.80 1.51 1.67
C ASP A 244 3.70 2.82 2.44
N TYR A 245 2.87 2.82 3.45
CA TYR A 245 2.69 3.93 4.38
C TYR A 245 3.45 3.64 5.68
N GLY A 246 4.64 4.23 5.85
CA GLY A 246 5.43 4.10 7.08
C GLY A 246 4.67 4.70 8.26
N LEU A 247 4.64 3.94 9.35
CA LEU A 247 3.96 4.28 10.61
C LEU A 247 4.94 4.77 11.67
N THR A 248 6.21 4.38 11.55
CA THR A 248 7.25 4.73 12.51
C THR A 248 8.22 5.74 11.92
N SER A 249 8.81 6.58 12.79
CA SER A 249 9.89 7.46 12.38
C SER A 249 11.18 6.66 12.17
N ILE A 250 11.90 6.96 11.09
CA ILE A 250 13.19 6.34 10.77
C ILE A 250 14.35 6.87 11.64
N ASP A 251 14.16 8.00 12.34
CA ASP A 251 15.15 8.51 13.30
C ASP A 251 15.12 7.71 14.61
N SER A 252 16.26 7.18 15.04
CA SER A 252 16.36 6.41 16.28
C SER A 252 16.21 7.27 17.54
N GLY A 253 16.56 8.54 17.44
CA GLY A 253 16.55 9.49 18.55
C GLY A 253 15.23 10.23 18.76
N ASN A 254 14.21 9.99 17.93
CA ASN A 254 12.94 10.74 17.91
C ASN A 254 13.12 12.28 17.83
N ARG A 255 14.27 12.73 17.31
CA ARG A 255 14.56 14.17 17.16
C ARG A 255 13.76 14.78 16.04
N PHE A 256 13.39 13.96 15.06
CA PHE A 256 12.63 14.37 13.87
C PHE A 256 11.56 13.34 13.57
N ASP A 257 10.38 13.78 13.19
CA ASP A 257 9.37 12.92 12.59
C ASP A 257 9.70 12.77 11.11
N ALA A 258 10.11 11.56 10.71
CA ALA A 258 10.50 11.24 9.34
C ALA A 258 10.02 9.83 8.99
N GLN A 259 9.03 9.72 8.13
CA GLN A 259 8.38 8.46 7.79
C GLN A 259 8.63 8.09 6.32
N ASN A 260 8.79 6.81 6.06
CA ASN A 260 8.92 6.30 4.70
C ASN A 260 7.56 6.32 3.98
N ARG A 261 7.58 6.75 2.73
CA ARG A 261 6.47 6.67 1.78
C ARG A 261 7.00 6.05 0.49
N VAL A 262 6.46 4.91 0.08
CA VAL A 262 7.02 4.17 -1.05
C VAL A 262 5.92 3.75 -2.01
N ILE A 263 6.05 4.15 -3.27
CA ILE A 263 5.25 3.62 -4.37
C ILE A 263 6.02 2.45 -4.96
N LYS A 264 5.36 1.31 -5.17
CA LYS A 264 5.95 0.09 -5.72
C LYS A 264 5.18 -0.36 -6.96
N VAL A 265 5.91 -0.74 -8.00
CA VAL A 265 5.35 -1.42 -9.18
C VAL A 265 6.25 -2.62 -9.47
N GLY A 266 5.65 -3.78 -9.71
CA GLY A 266 6.44 -4.98 -9.93
C GLY A 266 5.72 -6.12 -10.61
N LEU A 267 6.54 -7.08 -10.94
CA LEU A 267 6.17 -8.38 -11.48
C LEU A 267 6.21 -9.42 -10.36
N ASN A 268 5.31 -10.35 -10.39
CA ASN A 268 5.31 -11.52 -9.53
C ASN A 268 5.05 -12.79 -10.35
N TYR A 269 5.61 -13.88 -9.91
CA TYR A 269 5.39 -15.19 -10.50
C TYR A 269 5.08 -16.20 -9.41
N SER A 270 3.97 -16.94 -9.56
CA SER A 270 3.52 -17.99 -8.63
C SER A 270 3.60 -19.35 -9.32
N PHE A 271 4.06 -20.37 -8.61
CA PHE A 271 4.20 -21.75 -9.09
C PHE A 271 3.60 -22.75 -8.10
#